data_2f2e64542d62e840421c856f598f8054
#
_entry.id   2f2e64542d62e840421c856f598f8054
#
_cell.length_a   1.000
_cell.length_b   1.000
_cell.length_c   1.000
_cell.angle_alpha   90.00
_cell.angle_beta   90.00
_cell.angle_gamma   90.00
#
_symmetry.space_group_name_H-M   'P 1'
#
loop_
_entity.id
_entity.type
_entity.pdbx_description
1 polymer ?
#
loop_
_entity_poly.entity_id
_entity_poly.type
_entity_poly.pdbx_seq_one_letter_code
_entity_poly.pdbx_strand_id
1 'polypeptide(L)'
;MEQTILIKNVRIFNGTDEKTVMGDILILNNRINKIAEPGTISAEGTIIDGKGKFLMPGLIDAHWHSYMCCNTMIDLLTAETYYTQLKAGVEA
;
A
#
# COMPACT_ATOMS: atom_id res chain seq x y z
N MET A 1 -19.60 5.11 -13.75
CA MET A 1 -19.03 6.40 -13.37
C MET A 1 -17.52 6.28 -13.25
N GLU A 2 -16.79 7.13 -13.95
CA GLU A 2 -15.35 7.12 -13.84
C GLU A 2 -14.93 7.79 -12.53
N GLN A 3 -14.00 7.14 -11.84
CA GLN A 3 -13.41 7.66 -10.63
C GLN A 3 -12.00 8.12 -10.93
N THR A 4 -11.70 9.37 -10.64
CA THR A 4 -10.38 9.95 -10.90
C THR A 4 -9.73 10.32 -9.58
N ILE A 5 -8.51 9.84 -9.36
CA ILE A 5 -7.71 10.17 -8.20
C ILE A 5 -6.35 10.64 -8.69
N LEU A 6 -5.95 11.83 -8.27
CA LEU A 6 -4.62 12.36 -8.54
C LEU A 6 -3.84 12.44 -7.23
N ILE A 7 -2.74 11.71 -7.15
CA ILE A 7 -1.84 11.76 -6.01
C ILE A 7 -0.65 12.61 -6.40
N LYS A 8 -0.44 13.71 -5.69
CA LYS A 8 0.56 14.73 -6.02
C LYS A 8 1.72 14.74 -5.01
N ASN A 9 2.88 15.14 -5.48
CA ASN A 9 4.07 15.38 -4.64
C ASN A 9 4.46 14.19 -3.80
N VAL A 10 4.67 13.06 -4.44
CA VAL A 10 5.09 11.83 -3.76
C VAL A 10 6.43 11.35 -4.31
N ARG A 11 7.18 10.68 -3.45
CA ARG A 11 8.37 9.93 -3.86
C ARG A 11 7.92 8.54 -4.26
N ILE A 12 8.08 8.25 -5.54
CA ILE A 12 7.56 7.01 -6.12
C ILE A 12 8.64 5.94 -6.13
N PHE A 13 8.34 4.82 -5.48
CA PHE A 13 9.14 3.60 -5.55
C PHE A 13 8.38 2.60 -6.42
N ASN A 14 8.97 2.20 -7.55
CA ASN A 14 8.28 1.36 -8.51
C ASN A 14 8.40 -0.15 -8.24
N GLY A 15 9.17 -0.54 -7.23
CA GLY A 15 9.36 -1.93 -6.86
C GLY A 15 10.56 -2.61 -7.52
N THR A 16 11.21 -1.96 -8.49
CA THR A 16 12.35 -2.54 -9.22
C THR A 16 13.62 -1.72 -9.12
N ASP A 17 13.51 -0.39 -9.09
CA ASP A 17 14.67 0.48 -9.01
C ASP A 17 15.03 0.79 -7.57
N GLU A 18 16.33 0.97 -7.29
CA GLU A 18 16.80 1.34 -5.96
C GLU A 18 16.51 2.79 -5.59
N LYS A 19 16.27 3.63 -6.59
CA LYS A 19 16.02 5.06 -6.40
C LYS A 19 14.56 5.40 -6.52
N THR A 20 14.13 6.37 -5.71
CA THR A 20 12.80 6.93 -5.83
C THR A 20 12.82 8.15 -6.74
N VAL A 21 11.68 8.44 -7.36
CA VAL A 21 11.51 9.60 -8.24
C VAL A 21 10.33 10.41 -7.72
N MET A 22 10.50 11.74 -7.65
CA MET A 22 9.38 12.61 -7.31
C MET A 22 8.43 12.71 -8.49
N GLY A 23 7.13 12.61 -8.22
CA GLY A 23 6.14 12.69 -9.28
C GLY A 23 4.72 12.75 -8.78
N ASP A 24 3.80 12.77 -9.75
CA ASP A 24 2.37 12.68 -9.55
C ASP A 24 1.86 11.44 -10.25
N ILE A 25 0.81 10.83 -9.68
CA ILE A 25 0.19 9.64 -10.25
C ILE A 25 -1.29 9.92 -10.48
N LEU A 26 -1.74 9.67 -11.70
CA LEU A 26 -3.15 9.72 -12.06
C LEU A 26 -3.73 8.32 -12.09
N ILE A 27 -4.78 8.12 -11.31
CA ILE A 27 -5.49 6.84 -11.24
C ILE A 27 -6.88 7.05 -11.83
N LEU A 28 -7.22 6.27 -12.84
CA LEU A 28 -8.56 6.23 -13.42
C LEU A 28 -9.20 4.90 -13.07
N ASN A 29 -10.35 4.98 -12.39
CA ASN A 29 -11.05 3.82 -11.85
C ASN A 29 -10.14 3.03 -10.90
N ASN A 30 -9.71 1.86 -11.27
CA ASN A 30 -8.83 1.03 -10.45
C ASN A 30 -7.46 0.79 -11.10
N ARG A 31 -7.06 1.64 -12.05
CA ARG A 31 -5.80 1.48 -12.77
C ARG A 31 -4.99 2.75 -12.78
N ILE A 32 -3.67 2.59 -12.72
CA ILE A 32 -2.75 3.70 -12.91
C ILE A 32 -2.76 4.08 -14.38
N ASN A 33 -3.18 5.32 -14.65
CA ASN A 33 -3.27 5.83 -16.02
C ASN A 33 -1.97 6.51 -16.45
N LYS A 34 -1.39 7.33 -15.57
CA LYS A 34 -0.23 8.13 -15.92
C LYS A 34 0.63 8.41 -14.69
N ILE A 35 1.94 8.39 -14.89
CA ILE A 35 2.93 8.83 -13.91
C ILE A 35 3.77 9.90 -14.60
N ALA A 36 3.92 11.06 -13.99
CA ALA A 36 4.64 12.18 -14.58
C ALA A 36 5.34 13.01 -13.53
N GLU A 37 6.15 13.96 -13.97
CA GLU A 37 6.82 14.91 -13.10
C GLU A 37 5.81 15.77 -12.33
N PRO A 38 6.17 16.26 -11.13
CA PRO A 38 5.25 17.09 -10.34
C PRO A 38 4.75 18.30 -11.13
N GLY A 39 3.43 18.52 -11.07
CA GLY A 39 2.79 19.67 -11.70
C GLY A 39 2.45 19.50 -13.17
N THR A 40 2.76 18.35 -13.79
CA THR A 40 2.47 18.14 -15.22
C THR A 40 1.09 17.53 -15.48
N ILE A 41 0.48 16.90 -14.50
CA ILE A 41 -0.84 16.31 -14.66
C ILE A 41 -1.90 17.27 -14.13
N SER A 42 -2.90 17.57 -14.95
CA SER A 42 -4.09 18.30 -14.55
C SER A 42 -5.29 17.35 -14.64
N ALA A 43 -5.99 17.18 -13.54
CA ALA A 43 -7.14 16.28 -13.50
C ALA A 43 -8.20 16.81 -12.53
N GLU A 44 -9.46 16.49 -12.84
CA GLU A 44 -10.58 16.75 -11.93
C GLU A 44 -10.94 15.48 -11.20
N GLY A 45 -11.34 15.62 -9.95
CA GLY A 45 -11.69 14.49 -9.10
C GLY A 45 -11.08 14.61 -7.72
N THR A 46 -10.75 13.48 -7.13
CA THR A 46 -10.11 13.46 -5.81
C THR A 46 -8.62 13.77 -5.96
N ILE A 47 -8.15 14.80 -5.26
CA ILE A 47 -6.74 15.18 -5.26
C ILE A 47 -6.18 14.92 -3.88
N ILE A 48 -5.10 14.14 -3.83
CA ILE A 48 -4.39 13.82 -2.60
C ILE A 48 -2.99 14.44 -2.69
N ASP A 49 -2.66 15.34 -1.77
CA ASP A 49 -1.32 15.90 -1.69
C ASP A 49 -0.46 15.01 -0.78
N GLY A 50 0.53 14.37 -1.35
CA GLY A 50 1.41 13.46 -0.63
C GLY A 50 2.44 14.16 0.25
N LYS A 51 2.66 15.46 0.04
CA LYS A 51 3.58 16.28 0.85
C LYS A 51 4.98 15.68 0.96
N GLY A 52 5.47 15.08 -0.11
CA GLY A 52 6.81 14.47 -0.14
C GLY A 52 6.87 13.07 0.49
N LYS A 53 5.74 12.49 0.82
CA LYS A 53 5.70 11.12 1.36
C LYS A 53 6.04 10.10 0.28
N PHE A 54 6.39 8.90 0.73
CA PHE A 54 6.68 7.80 -0.17
C PHE A 54 5.40 7.15 -0.68
N LEU A 55 5.39 6.81 -1.95
CA LEU A 55 4.35 6.01 -2.58
C LEU A 55 5.00 4.74 -3.14
N MET A 56 4.43 3.59 -2.82
CA MET A 56 4.95 2.31 -3.26
C MET A 56 3.82 1.38 -3.65
N PRO A 57 4.09 0.33 -4.44
CA PRO A 57 3.09 -0.70 -4.70
C PRO A 57 2.63 -1.35 -3.40
N GLY A 58 1.39 -1.82 -3.38
CA GLY A 58 0.89 -2.59 -2.25
C GLY A 58 1.75 -3.83 -2.01
N LEU A 59 1.91 -4.19 -0.75
CA LEU A 59 2.72 -5.35 -0.39
C LEU A 59 2.02 -6.64 -0.77
N ILE A 60 2.76 -7.52 -1.42
CA ILE A 60 2.29 -8.86 -1.77
C ILE A 60 3.13 -9.86 -0.99
N ASP A 61 2.47 -10.65 -0.15
CA ASP A 61 3.14 -11.70 0.60
C ASP A 61 2.51 -13.05 0.22
N ALA A 62 3.26 -13.82 -0.54
CA ALA A 62 2.80 -15.13 -1.02
C ALA A 62 2.83 -16.20 0.07
N HIS A 63 3.51 -15.92 1.18
CA HIS A 63 3.64 -16.88 2.28
C HIS A 63 3.76 -16.14 3.61
N TRP A 64 2.63 -15.80 4.22
CA TRP A 64 2.56 -15.04 5.45
C TRP A 64 1.96 -15.87 6.58
N HIS A 65 2.61 -15.84 7.72
CA HIS A 65 2.14 -16.53 8.92
C HIS A 65 1.63 -15.51 9.94
N SER A 66 0.54 -14.85 9.64
CA SER A 66 -0.03 -13.82 10.51
C SER A 66 -0.39 -14.36 11.89
N TYR A 67 -0.81 -15.63 11.96
CA TYR A 67 -1.12 -16.28 13.22
C TYR A 67 0.12 -16.50 14.11
N MET A 68 1.34 -16.39 13.55
CA MET A 68 2.59 -16.49 14.29
C MET A 68 3.12 -15.14 14.77
N CYS A 69 2.54 -14.06 14.29
CA CYS A 69 3.00 -12.69 14.52
C CYS A 69 3.10 -12.33 16.01
N CYS A 70 2.14 -12.76 16.81
CA CYS A 70 2.06 -12.46 18.24
C CYS A 70 1.83 -13.70 19.10
N ASN A 71 2.00 -14.89 18.54
CA ASN A 71 1.81 -16.16 19.22
C ASN A 71 3.14 -16.87 19.39
N THR A 72 3.32 -17.51 20.55
CA THR A 72 4.45 -18.42 20.74
C THR A 72 4.14 -19.75 20.07
N MET A 73 5.16 -20.59 19.90
CA MET A 73 4.95 -21.93 19.36
C MET A 73 4.03 -22.75 20.28
N ILE A 74 4.10 -22.54 21.59
CA ILE A 74 3.23 -23.22 22.55
C ILE A 74 1.77 -22.76 22.35
N ASP A 75 1.53 -21.46 22.15
CA ASP A 75 0.20 -20.93 21.86
C ASP A 75 -0.40 -21.55 20.61
N LEU A 76 0.39 -21.68 19.55
CA LEU A 76 -0.06 -22.26 18.29
C LEU A 76 -0.43 -23.73 18.42
N LEU A 77 0.25 -24.46 19.34
CA LEU A 77 0.01 -25.89 19.53
C LEU A 77 -1.11 -26.18 20.53
N THR A 78 -1.38 -25.28 21.47
CA THR A 78 -2.28 -25.55 22.60
C THR A 78 -3.53 -24.67 22.63
N ALA A 79 -3.47 -23.44 22.09
CA ALA A 79 -4.62 -22.53 22.07
C ALA A 79 -5.60 -22.89 20.95
N GLU A 80 -6.84 -22.46 21.12
CA GLU A 80 -7.82 -22.59 20.05
C GLU A 80 -7.37 -21.82 18.81
N THR A 81 -7.58 -22.41 17.63
CA THR A 81 -7.23 -21.78 16.36
C THR A 81 -7.89 -20.41 16.21
N TYR A 82 -9.11 -20.27 16.62
CA TYR A 82 -9.83 -18.99 16.57
C TYR A 82 -9.14 -17.91 17.36
N TYR A 83 -8.70 -18.23 18.58
CA TYR A 83 -8.04 -17.28 19.44
C TYR A 83 -6.71 -16.79 18.83
N THR A 84 -5.89 -17.72 18.34
CA THR A 84 -4.61 -17.37 17.73
C THR A 84 -4.76 -16.53 16.49
N GLN A 85 -5.75 -16.79 15.66
CA GLN A 85 -6.05 -16.00 14.46
C GLN A 85 -6.56 -14.61 14.81
N LEU A 86 -7.45 -14.48 15.78
CA LEU A 86 -7.95 -13.19 16.22
C LEU A 86 -6.85 -12.34 16.83
N LYS A 87 -6.00 -12.95 17.67
CA LYS A 87 -4.87 -12.26 18.27
C LYS A 87 -3.91 -11.74 17.21
N ALA A 88 -3.56 -12.55 16.22
CA ALA A 88 -2.70 -12.14 15.12
C ALA A 88 -3.36 -11.02 14.28
N GLY A 89 -4.66 -11.10 14.04
CA GLY A 89 -5.39 -10.08 13.30
C GLY A 89 -5.42 -8.72 13.99
N VAL A 90 -5.44 -8.70 15.33
CA VAL A 90 -5.40 -7.45 16.11
C VAL A 90 -3.99 -6.87 16.15
N GLU A 91 -2.97 -7.72 16.30
CA GLU A 91 -1.57 -7.30 16.49
C GLU A 91 -0.85 -7.04 15.16
N ALA A 92 -1.26 -7.73 14.10
CA ALA A 92 -0.67 -7.54 12.78
C ALA A 92 -1.19 -6.26 12.13
#